data_35896b770d9d54f7aa54fd9ee641c7fb
#
_entry.id   35896b770d9d54f7aa54fd9ee641c7fb
#
_cell.length_a   1.000
_cell.length_b   1.000
_cell.length_c   1.000
_cell.angle_alpha   90.00
_cell.angle_beta   90.00
_cell.angle_gamma   90.00
#
_symmetry.space_group_name_H-M   'P 1'
#
loop_
_entity.id
_entity.type
_entity.pdbx_description
1 polymer ?
#
loop_
_entity_poly.entity_id
_entity_poly.type
_entity_poly.pdbx_seq_one_letter_code
_entity_poly.pdbx_strand_id
1 'polypeptide(L)'
;MDNLAIYNDLRVVPEEAKKKITGGRLNGFTDINSMWRIKRLTEKFGPCGIGWKTINEKYRTEPGADGAVAAFCELDLVYRLDGGGWSEPVHGDGGSMLVAKEKGGLYTDDECFKKARTDAIGNPVKLLGLGADVYNENDRTKYKKELYKCSKCGKSLHDVMLRNGELWAAHDIAIYGLRRFGDMLCDECQ
;
A
#
# COMPACT_ATOMS: atom_id res chain seq x y z
N MET A 1 29.54 2.10 11.05
CA MET A 1 28.08 2.33 11.25
C MET A 1 27.36 1.28 10.41
N ASP A 2 26.42 0.52 10.97
CA ASP A 2 25.63 -0.44 10.18
C ASP A 2 24.55 0.35 9.39
N ASN A 3 24.73 0.41 8.06
CA ASN A 3 23.84 1.15 7.16
C ASN A 3 22.40 0.59 7.13
N LEU A 4 22.21 -0.65 7.57
CA LEU A 4 20.90 -1.30 7.61
C LEU A 4 20.26 -1.31 9.02
N ALA A 5 20.89 -0.72 10.03
CA ALA A 5 20.42 -0.78 11.40
C ALA A 5 18.97 -0.25 11.57
N ILE A 6 18.67 0.92 11.01
CA ILE A 6 17.32 1.51 11.06
C ILE A 6 16.34 0.66 10.23
N TYR A 7 16.72 0.28 9.03
CA TYR A 7 15.90 -0.53 8.12
C TYR A 7 15.52 -1.88 8.75
N ASN A 8 16.50 -2.61 9.28
CA ASN A 8 16.27 -3.92 9.87
C ASN A 8 15.41 -3.86 11.15
N ASP A 9 15.51 -2.78 11.91
CA ASP A 9 14.68 -2.56 13.09
C ASP A 9 13.21 -2.25 12.73
N LEU A 10 12.97 -1.51 11.65
CA LEU A 10 11.64 -1.03 11.28
C LEU A 10 10.88 -1.96 10.30
N ARG A 11 11.54 -2.93 9.67
CA ARG A 11 10.98 -3.68 8.53
C ARG A 11 9.82 -4.62 8.88
N VAL A 12 9.82 -5.21 10.07
CA VAL A 12 8.84 -6.22 10.47
C VAL A 12 7.56 -5.59 10.97
N VAL A 13 6.43 -5.98 10.40
CA VAL A 13 5.08 -5.56 10.82
C VAL A 13 4.37 -6.74 11.45
N PRO A 14 3.89 -6.64 12.71
CA PRO A 14 3.12 -7.70 13.33
C PRO A 14 1.74 -7.83 12.69
N GLU A 15 1.13 -9.01 12.78
CA GLU A 15 -0.15 -9.30 12.11
C GLU A 15 -1.30 -8.38 12.56
N GLU A 16 -1.33 -7.99 13.84
CA GLU A 16 -2.35 -7.07 14.37
C GLU A 16 -2.27 -5.66 13.79
N ALA A 17 -1.14 -5.28 13.19
CA ALA A 17 -0.96 -4.00 12.53
C ALA A 17 -1.25 -4.05 11.01
N LYS A 18 -1.48 -5.25 10.47
CA LYS A 18 -1.82 -5.48 9.07
C LYS A 18 -3.33 -5.55 8.88
N LYS A 19 -3.82 -5.00 7.79
CA LYS A 19 -5.24 -5.08 7.40
C LYS A 19 -5.34 -5.37 5.91
N LYS A 20 -6.07 -6.41 5.54
CA LYS A 20 -6.41 -6.65 4.13
C LYS A 20 -7.42 -5.62 3.64
N ILE A 21 -7.16 -5.05 2.49
CA ILE A 21 -8.08 -4.13 1.82
C ILE A 21 -9.13 -4.98 1.10
N THR A 22 -10.40 -4.78 1.44
CA THR A 22 -11.54 -5.57 0.95
C THR A 22 -12.41 -4.80 -0.03
N GLY A 23 -11.82 -4.09 -0.98
CA GLY A 23 -12.60 -3.37 -1.99
C GLY A 23 -11.80 -2.38 -2.79
N GLY A 24 -12.41 -1.86 -3.86
CA GLY A 24 -11.80 -0.90 -4.75
C GLY A 24 -10.58 -1.43 -5.52
N ARG A 25 -9.80 -0.53 -6.07
CA ARG A 25 -8.63 -0.82 -6.91
C ARG A 25 -7.53 -1.60 -6.19
N LEU A 26 -7.46 -1.50 -4.87
CA LEU A 26 -6.43 -2.13 -4.03
C LEU A 26 -6.94 -3.38 -3.30
N ASN A 27 -8.05 -3.96 -3.76
CA ASN A 27 -8.61 -5.16 -3.15
C ASN A 27 -7.58 -6.30 -3.09
N GLY A 28 -7.45 -6.92 -1.92
CA GLY A 28 -6.49 -7.99 -1.65
C GLY A 28 -5.10 -7.53 -1.20
N PHE A 29 -4.79 -6.23 -1.32
CA PHE A 29 -3.53 -5.70 -0.80
C PHE A 29 -3.56 -5.58 0.72
N THR A 30 -2.38 -5.53 1.32
CA THR A 30 -2.21 -5.31 2.75
C THR A 30 -1.94 -3.84 3.01
N ASP A 31 -2.73 -3.24 3.88
CA ASP A 31 -2.47 -1.94 4.48
C ASP A 31 -1.84 -2.11 5.85
N ILE A 32 -0.98 -1.16 6.23
CA ILE A 32 -0.38 -1.09 7.56
C ILE A 32 -1.07 0.03 8.33
N ASN A 33 -1.58 -0.28 9.51
CA ASN A 33 -2.22 0.70 10.38
C ASN A 33 -1.32 1.94 10.59
N SER A 34 -1.84 3.12 10.24
CA SER A 34 -1.08 4.37 10.31
C SER A 34 -0.69 4.74 11.75
N MET A 35 -1.52 4.42 12.75
CA MET A 35 -1.16 4.65 14.17
C MET A 35 -0.05 3.72 14.63
N TRP A 36 0.03 2.50 14.09
CA TRP A 36 1.16 1.62 14.34
C TRP A 36 2.47 2.20 13.76
N ARG A 37 2.42 2.81 12.58
CA ARG A 37 3.59 3.51 12.01
C ARG A 37 4.09 4.62 12.93
N ILE A 38 3.17 5.44 13.47
CA ILE A 38 3.49 6.49 14.45
C ILE A 38 4.09 5.90 15.73
N LYS A 39 3.51 4.78 16.24
CA LYS A 39 4.04 4.07 17.39
C LYS A 39 5.48 3.60 17.13
N ARG A 40 5.77 2.98 15.98
CA ARG A 40 7.13 2.51 15.63
C ARG A 40 8.13 3.64 15.51
N LEU A 41 7.76 4.79 14.93
CA LEU A 41 8.62 5.97 14.93
C LEU A 41 8.92 6.44 16.36
N THR A 42 7.92 6.45 17.21
CA THR A 42 8.06 6.86 18.61
C THR A 42 8.93 5.90 19.42
N GLU A 43 8.78 4.59 19.21
CA GLU A 43 9.62 3.56 19.83
C GLU A 43 11.09 3.68 19.39
N LYS A 44 11.32 3.97 18.11
CA LYS A 44 12.67 4.06 17.53
C LYS A 44 13.40 5.34 17.86
N PHE A 45 12.73 6.47 17.73
CA PHE A 45 13.37 7.80 17.77
C PHE A 45 12.97 8.64 18.99
N GLY A 46 11.89 8.27 19.70
CA GLY A 46 11.28 9.05 20.76
C GLY A 46 9.99 9.74 20.30
N PRO A 47 9.31 10.49 21.19
CA PRO A 47 8.04 11.16 20.90
C PRO A 47 8.15 12.17 19.74
N CYS A 48 7.04 12.36 19.02
CA CYS A 48 6.92 13.40 18.00
C CYS A 48 7.21 14.79 18.60
N GLY A 49 8.01 15.59 17.90
CA GLY A 49 8.51 16.89 18.36
C GLY A 49 9.83 16.81 19.13
N ILE A 50 10.16 15.66 19.70
CA ILE A 50 11.40 15.41 20.46
C ILE A 50 12.35 14.50 19.67
N GLY A 51 11.88 13.30 19.31
CA GLY A 51 12.66 12.28 18.62
C GLY A 51 12.48 12.27 17.12
N TRP A 52 11.31 12.68 16.64
CA TRP A 52 11.02 12.90 15.23
C TRP A 52 9.98 14.02 15.08
N LYS A 53 9.90 14.64 13.91
CA LYS A 53 8.89 15.66 13.58
C LYS A 53 8.75 15.78 12.07
N THR A 54 7.65 16.42 11.64
CA THR A 54 7.46 16.89 10.26
C THR A 54 7.80 18.38 10.17
N ILE A 55 8.37 18.79 9.04
CA ILE A 55 8.69 20.17 8.71
C ILE A 55 8.25 20.45 7.26
N ASN A 56 8.28 21.71 6.83
CA ASN A 56 7.97 22.14 5.45
C ASN A 56 6.59 21.69 4.96
N GLU A 57 5.63 21.54 5.87
CA GLU A 57 4.29 21.02 5.57
C GLU A 57 3.52 22.01 4.69
N LYS A 58 3.03 21.53 3.54
CA LYS A 58 2.26 22.30 2.55
C LYS A 58 1.06 21.51 2.09
N TYR A 59 -0.02 22.23 1.79
CA TYR A 59 -1.23 21.67 1.24
C TYR A 59 -1.57 22.33 -0.09
N ARG A 60 -2.12 21.55 -1.01
CA ARG A 60 -2.66 22.03 -2.28
C ARG A 60 -3.87 21.20 -2.69
N THR A 61 -4.69 21.75 -3.55
CA THR A 61 -5.80 21.03 -4.17
C THR A 61 -5.64 21.04 -5.69
N GLU A 62 -6.05 19.94 -6.33
CA GLU A 62 -6.01 19.79 -7.78
C GLU A 62 -7.38 19.35 -8.29
N PRO A 63 -7.91 19.99 -9.34
CA PRO A 63 -9.14 19.55 -9.97
C PRO A 63 -8.93 18.19 -10.65
N GLY A 64 -9.91 17.31 -10.50
CA GLY A 64 -9.99 16.02 -11.16
C GLY A 64 -11.09 15.99 -12.22
N ALA A 65 -11.36 14.80 -12.75
CA ALA A 65 -12.45 14.59 -13.70
C ALA A 65 -13.83 14.74 -13.03
N ASP A 66 -14.83 15.13 -13.79
CA ASP A 66 -16.24 15.16 -13.40
C ASP A 66 -16.57 16.00 -12.14
N GLY A 67 -15.79 17.04 -11.86
CA GLY A 67 -15.96 17.89 -10.68
C GLY A 67 -15.34 17.34 -9.39
N ALA A 68 -14.61 16.23 -9.46
CA ALA A 68 -13.82 15.74 -8.35
C ALA A 68 -12.67 16.72 -8.04
N VAL A 69 -12.22 16.74 -6.78
CA VAL A 69 -11.07 17.54 -6.34
C VAL A 69 -10.21 16.67 -5.43
N ALA A 70 -8.92 16.57 -5.72
CA ALA A 70 -7.94 15.93 -4.86
C ALA A 70 -7.25 16.95 -3.96
N ALA A 71 -7.01 16.59 -2.71
CA ALA A 71 -6.17 17.34 -1.77
C ALA A 71 -4.86 16.59 -1.57
N PHE A 72 -3.76 17.32 -1.58
CA PHE A 72 -2.42 16.78 -1.36
C PHE A 72 -1.76 17.48 -0.18
N CYS A 73 -0.96 16.71 0.56
CA CYS A 73 -0.05 17.19 1.58
C CYS A 73 1.38 16.81 1.17
N GLU A 74 2.28 17.76 1.23
CA GLU A 74 3.72 17.56 1.09
C GLU A 74 4.37 17.94 2.42
N LEU A 75 5.34 17.15 2.85
CA LEU A 75 6.08 17.40 4.09
C LEU A 75 7.45 16.72 4.05
N ASP A 76 8.32 17.10 4.97
CA ASP A 76 9.58 16.42 5.22
C ASP A 76 9.57 15.85 6.64
N LEU A 77 10.05 14.61 6.79
CA LEU A 77 10.27 13.97 8.07
C LEU A 77 11.74 14.10 8.45
N VAL A 78 12.01 14.51 9.69
CA VAL A 78 13.33 14.49 10.29
C VAL A 78 13.30 13.75 11.62
N TYR A 79 14.39 13.07 11.98
CA TYR A 79 14.51 12.32 13.23
C TYR A 79 15.84 12.60 13.92
N ARG A 80 15.92 12.32 15.23
CA ARG A 80 17.13 12.50 16.03
C ARG A 80 18.19 11.45 15.69
N LEU A 81 19.43 11.90 15.55
CA LEU A 81 20.60 11.06 15.39
C LEU A 81 21.18 10.68 16.76
N ASP A 82 21.76 9.48 16.87
CA ASP A 82 22.41 9.00 18.10
C ASP A 82 23.50 9.94 18.63
N GLY A 83 24.22 10.61 17.74
CA GLY A 83 25.24 11.62 18.05
C GLY A 83 24.71 13.03 18.36
N GLY A 84 23.37 13.19 18.44
CA GLY A 84 22.71 14.49 18.55
C GLY A 84 22.47 15.15 17.20
N GLY A 85 21.65 16.19 17.19
CA GLY A 85 21.20 16.84 15.94
C GLY A 85 20.01 16.15 15.28
N TRP A 86 19.60 16.67 14.12
CA TRP A 86 18.52 16.13 13.29
C TRP A 86 19.10 15.50 12.03
N SER A 87 18.41 14.49 11.50
CA SER A 87 18.71 13.94 10.19
C SER A 87 18.47 14.98 9.09
N GLU A 88 19.02 14.74 7.90
CA GLU A 88 18.54 15.41 6.69
C GLU A 88 17.06 15.11 6.46
N PRO A 89 16.32 16.05 5.82
CA PRO A 89 14.90 15.86 5.52
C PRO A 89 14.65 14.66 4.60
N VAL A 90 13.66 13.82 4.95
CA VAL A 90 13.16 12.74 4.10
C VAL A 90 11.80 13.17 3.59
N HIS A 91 11.71 13.44 2.29
CA HIS A 91 10.48 13.95 1.67
C HIS A 91 9.36 12.92 1.63
N GLY A 92 8.14 13.40 1.82
CA GLY A 92 6.91 12.62 1.72
C GLY A 92 5.75 13.43 1.18
N ASP A 93 4.95 12.77 0.37
CA ASP A 93 3.72 13.29 -0.19
C ASP A 93 2.58 12.31 0.05
N GLY A 94 1.35 12.84 0.12
CA GLY A 94 0.16 12.04 0.32
C GLY A 94 -1.08 12.74 -0.21
N GLY A 95 -2.11 11.97 -0.53
CA GLY A 95 -3.31 12.50 -1.13
C GLY A 95 -4.59 11.89 -0.59
N SER A 96 -5.68 12.67 -0.68
CA SER A 96 -7.03 12.23 -0.42
C SER A 96 -8.00 13.02 -1.28
N MET A 97 -9.20 12.48 -1.49
CA MET A 97 -10.24 13.20 -2.24
C MET A 97 -10.93 14.21 -1.33
N LEU A 98 -10.87 15.49 -1.68
CA LEU A 98 -11.68 16.54 -1.07
C LEU A 98 -13.13 16.48 -1.59
N VAL A 99 -13.29 16.33 -2.91
CA VAL A 99 -14.59 16.10 -3.54
C VAL A 99 -14.51 14.80 -4.32
N ALA A 100 -15.26 13.79 -3.89
CA ALA A 100 -15.35 12.48 -4.53
C ALA A 100 -16.71 12.30 -5.21
N LYS A 101 -16.75 11.53 -6.31
CA LYS A 101 -17.98 11.09 -6.95
C LYS A 101 -18.41 9.77 -6.35
N GLU A 102 -19.58 9.76 -5.73
CA GLU A 102 -20.20 8.58 -5.16
C GLU A 102 -21.51 8.24 -5.88
N LYS A 103 -22.20 7.17 -5.49
CA LYS A 103 -23.48 6.74 -6.07
C LYS A 103 -24.57 7.83 -5.97
N GLY A 104 -24.52 8.66 -4.93
CA GLY A 104 -25.47 9.75 -4.65
C GLY A 104 -25.09 11.10 -5.28
N GLY A 105 -23.99 11.20 -5.99
CA GLY A 105 -23.45 12.45 -6.53
C GLY A 105 -22.10 12.84 -5.96
N LEU A 106 -21.79 14.13 -6.00
CA LEU A 106 -20.53 14.65 -5.43
C LEU A 106 -20.65 14.74 -3.91
N TYR A 107 -19.65 14.24 -3.23
CA TYR A 107 -19.50 14.27 -1.78
C TYR A 107 -18.24 15.04 -1.39
N THR A 108 -18.36 15.95 -0.41
CA THR A 108 -17.20 16.69 0.14
C THR A 108 -16.74 16.03 1.44
N ASP A 109 -15.47 15.67 1.50
CA ASP A 109 -14.82 15.08 2.68
C ASP A 109 -14.09 16.16 3.47
N ASP A 110 -14.64 16.55 4.61
CA ASP A 110 -14.05 17.55 5.52
C ASP A 110 -12.78 17.05 6.25
N GLU A 111 -12.53 15.75 6.22
CA GLU A 111 -11.32 15.15 6.79
C GLU A 111 -10.19 14.94 5.77
N CYS A 112 -10.38 15.33 4.51
CA CYS A 112 -9.45 15.03 3.42
C CYS A 112 -8.01 15.46 3.71
N PHE A 113 -7.79 16.63 4.31
CA PHE A 113 -6.45 17.13 4.65
C PHE A 113 -5.79 16.31 5.76
N LYS A 114 -6.54 15.85 6.76
CA LYS A 114 -6.01 14.92 7.78
C LYS A 114 -5.58 13.58 7.17
N LYS A 115 -6.38 13.07 6.23
CA LYS A 115 -6.09 11.83 5.50
C LYS A 115 -4.85 12.00 4.62
N ALA A 116 -4.79 13.09 3.84
CA ALA A 116 -3.63 13.41 3.01
C ALA A 116 -2.34 13.56 3.84
N ARG A 117 -2.41 14.23 5.00
CA ARG A 117 -1.27 14.36 5.92
C ARG A 117 -0.84 13.00 6.47
N THR A 118 -1.77 12.16 6.86
CA THR A 118 -1.46 10.81 7.37
C THR A 118 -0.78 9.94 6.32
N ASP A 119 -1.22 10.04 5.06
CA ASP A 119 -0.62 9.37 3.92
C ASP A 119 0.78 9.94 3.63
N ALA A 120 0.93 11.27 3.66
CA ALA A 120 2.22 11.95 3.48
C ALA A 120 3.28 11.51 4.51
N ILE A 121 2.91 11.29 5.77
CA ILE A 121 3.82 10.73 6.79
C ILE A 121 4.21 9.28 6.43
N GLY A 122 3.31 8.53 5.81
CA GLY A 122 3.53 7.14 5.42
C GLY A 122 4.67 6.93 4.42
N ASN A 123 4.95 7.89 3.55
CA ASN A 123 5.95 7.78 2.50
C ASN A 123 7.40 7.84 3.02
N PRO A 124 7.84 8.86 3.76
CA PRO A 124 9.20 8.93 4.28
C PRO A 124 9.52 7.78 5.23
N VAL A 125 8.56 7.29 6.00
CA VAL A 125 8.82 6.15 6.90
C VAL A 125 9.06 4.85 6.15
N LYS A 126 8.46 4.66 4.96
CA LYS A 126 8.79 3.53 4.08
C LYS A 126 10.24 3.60 3.58
N LEU A 127 10.74 4.80 3.28
CA LEU A 127 12.13 5.00 2.87
C LEU A 127 13.11 4.68 4.00
N LEU A 128 12.71 4.80 5.26
CA LEU A 128 13.47 4.33 6.41
C LEU A 128 13.39 2.81 6.63
N GLY A 129 12.61 2.10 5.82
CA GLY A 129 12.43 0.64 5.90
C GLY A 129 11.19 0.18 6.66
N LEU A 130 10.37 1.09 7.20
CA LEU A 130 9.21 0.71 7.99
C LEU A 130 8.20 -0.10 7.15
N GLY A 131 7.96 -1.33 7.59
CA GLY A 131 7.05 -2.24 6.90
C GLY A 131 7.62 -2.82 5.61
N ALA A 132 8.92 -2.79 5.39
CA ALA A 132 9.54 -3.25 4.15
C ALA A 132 9.18 -4.70 3.82
N ASP A 133 9.04 -5.58 4.82
CA ASP A 133 8.69 -6.99 4.61
C ASP A 133 7.28 -7.17 4.06
N VAL A 134 6.36 -6.24 4.36
CA VAL A 134 5.00 -6.24 3.78
C VAL A 134 5.04 -5.87 2.29
N TYR A 135 5.93 -4.94 1.92
CA TYR A 135 5.97 -4.40 0.55
C TYR A 135 6.94 -5.14 -0.37
N ASN A 136 7.88 -5.90 0.17
CA ASN A 136 8.99 -6.48 -0.60
C ASN A 136 8.99 -8.01 -0.63
N GLU A 137 9.30 -8.68 0.47
CA GLU A 137 9.58 -10.13 0.46
C GLU A 137 8.42 -10.99 0.96
N ASN A 138 7.76 -10.56 2.02
CA ASN A 138 6.72 -11.35 2.70
C ASN A 138 5.31 -11.04 2.21
N ASP A 139 5.04 -9.82 1.78
CA ASP A 139 3.78 -9.47 1.13
C ASP A 139 4.00 -9.24 -0.36
N ARG A 140 3.90 -10.30 -1.12
CA ARG A 140 3.90 -10.26 -2.59
C ARG A 140 2.53 -9.91 -3.16
N THR A 141 1.56 -9.50 -2.36
CA THR A 141 0.20 -9.19 -2.85
C THR A 141 0.19 -8.12 -3.94
N LYS A 142 1.16 -7.20 -3.92
CA LYS A 142 1.35 -6.22 -4.99
C LYS A 142 2.01 -6.81 -6.25
N TYR A 143 2.72 -7.95 -6.12
CA TYR A 143 3.52 -8.57 -7.19
C TYR A 143 3.25 -10.06 -7.36
N LYS A 144 2.50 -10.72 -6.46
CA LYS A 144 2.03 -12.07 -6.70
C LYS A 144 0.91 -11.99 -7.73
N LYS A 145 1.21 -12.40 -8.92
CA LYS A 145 0.26 -13.24 -9.65
C LYS A 145 -0.01 -14.42 -8.72
N GLU A 146 -1.24 -14.57 -8.21
CA GLU A 146 -1.62 -15.82 -7.55
C GLU A 146 -1.28 -16.93 -8.53
N LEU A 147 -0.32 -17.78 -8.16
CA LEU A 147 0.05 -18.92 -9.00
C LEU A 147 -1.03 -19.98 -8.78
N TYR A 148 -2.10 -19.88 -9.55
CA TYR A 148 -3.08 -20.93 -9.64
C TYR A 148 -2.42 -22.18 -10.22
N LYS A 149 -2.59 -23.33 -9.57
CA LYS A 149 -2.06 -24.61 -10.03
C LYS A 149 -3.19 -25.52 -10.45
N CYS A 150 -3.04 -26.21 -11.55
CA CYS A 150 -3.96 -27.22 -11.99
C CYS A 150 -3.95 -28.41 -11.00
N SER A 151 -5.11 -28.75 -10.45
CA SER A 151 -5.27 -29.87 -9.52
C SER A 151 -4.91 -31.22 -10.15
N LYS A 152 -5.06 -31.35 -11.48
CA LYS A 152 -4.84 -32.60 -12.21
C LYS A 152 -3.39 -32.81 -12.60
N CYS A 153 -2.70 -31.80 -13.13
CA CYS A 153 -1.34 -31.96 -13.66
C CYS A 153 -0.26 -31.17 -12.90
N GLY A 154 -0.64 -30.34 -11.90
CA GLY A 154 0.29 -29.54 -11.10
C GLY A 154 0.91 -28.34 -11.81
N LYS A 155 0.68 -28.14 -13.11
CA LYS A 155 1.18 -26.99 -13.86
C LYS A 155 0.57 -25.70 -13.33
N SER A 156 1.35 -24.61 -13.32
CA SER A 156 0.81 -23.28 -13.05
C SER A 156 -0.10 -22.82 -14.18
N LEU A 157 -1.25 -22.24 -13.85
CA LEU A 157 -2.13 -21.60 -14.83
C LEU A 157 -1.49 -20.28 -15.28
N HIS A 158 -1.63 -19.98 -16.55
CA HIS A 158 -1.12 -18.76 -17.19
C HIS A 158 -2.26 -18.07 -17.94
N ASP A 159 -2.06 -16.77 -18.21
CA ASP A 159 -2.98 -16.03 -19.06
C ASP A 159 -3.03 -16.66 -20.46
N VAL A 160 -4.20 -16.89 -21.01
CA VAL A 160 -4.41 -17.56 -22.31
C VAL A 160 -5.21 -16.65 -23.23
N MET A 161 -4.74 -16.53 -24.48
CA MET A 161 -5.47 -15.84 -25.54
C MET A 161 -6.48 -16.82 -26.16
N LEU A 162 -7.76 -16.53 -26.07
CA LEU A 162 -8.82 -17.32 -26.69
C LEU A 162 -8.84 -17.11 -28.22
N ARG A 163 -9.46 -18.05 -28.95
CA ARG A 163 -9.59 -17.99 -30.44
C ARG A 163 -10.35 -16.76 -30.94
N ASN A 164 -11.20 -16.14 -30.08
CA ASN A 164 -11.93 -14.92 -30.38
C ASN A 164 -11.10 -13.62 -30.11
N GLY A 165 -9.82 -13.75 -29.72
CA GLY A 165 -8.93 -12.64 -29.41
C GLY A 165 -9.08 -12.08 -27.98
N GLU A 166 -9.90 -12.68 -27.13
CA GLU A 166 -10.08 -12.30 -25.74
C GLU A 166 -8.97 -12.90 -24.88
N LEU A 167 -8.39 -12.09 -23.98
CA LEU A 167 -7.39 -12.54 -23.00
C LEU A 167 -8.10 -13.01 -21.73
N TRP A 168 -7.95 -14.29 -21.40
CA TRP A 168 -8.35 -14.84 -20.11
C TRP A 168 -7.16 -14.88 -19.16
N ALA A 169 -7.27 -14.18 -18.04
CA ALA A 169 -6.25 -14.25 -17.01
C ALA A 169 -6.26 -15.64 -16.32
N ALA A 170 -5.13 -16.03 -15.76
CA ALA A 170 -5.01 -17.28 -15.00
C ALA A 170 -6.06 -17.41 -13.90
N HIS A 171 -6.47 -16.28 -13.28
CA HIS A 171 -7.58 -16.20 -12.33
C HIS A 171 -8.91 -16.64 -12.94
N ASP A 172 -9.25 -16.14 -14.13
CA ASP A 172 -10.53 -16.43 -14.79
C ASP A 172 -10.63 -17.90 -15.18
N ILE A 173 -9.51 -18.48 -15.65
CA ILE A 173 -9.37 -19.91 -15.97
C ILE A 173 -9.58 -20.75 -14.70
N ALA A 174 -8.97 -20.35 -13.57
CA ALA A 174 -9.14 -21.04 -12.28
C ALA A 174 -10.59 -21.01 -11.79
N ILE A 175 -11.24 -19.86 -11.85
CA ILE A 175 -12.66 -19.68 -11.46
C ILE A 175 -13.59 -20.47 -12.38
N TYR A 176 -13.33 -20.45 -13.69
CA TYR A 176 -14.11 -21.23 -14.63
C TYR A 176 -14.00 -22.73 -14.34
N GLY A 177 -12.76 -23.24 -14.12
CA GLY A 177 -12.52 -24.63 -13.76
C GLY A 177 -13.29 -25.04 -12.49
N LEU A 178 -13.20 -24.24 -11.43
CA LEU A 178 -13.92 -24.46 -10.18
C LEU A 178 -15.44 -24.52 -10.37
N ARG A 179 -16.01 -23.60 -11.13
CA ARG A 179 -17.46 -23.52 -11.36
C ARG A 179 -17.99 -24.66 -12.21
N ARG A 180 -17.23 -25.09 -13.22
CA ARG A 180 -17.69 -26.06 -14.21
C ARG A 180 -17.34 -27.51 -13.87
N PHE A 181 -16.18 -27.72 -13.25
CA PHE A 181 -15.63 -29.07 -13.02
C PHE A 181 -15.42 -29.38 -11.53
N GLY A 182 -15.61 -28.40 -10.65
CA GLY A 182 -15.38 -28.55 -9.22
C GLY A 182 -13.91 -28.41 -8.79
N ASP A 183 -12.99 -28.24 -9.74
CA ASP A 183 -11.54 -28.18 -9.53
C ASP A 183 -10.86 -27.07 -10.34
N MET A 184 -9.72 -26.58 -9.86
CA MET A 184 -8.88 -25.68 -10.65
C MET A 184 -8.13 -26.45 -11.71
N LEU A 185 -8.54 -26.35 -12.95
CA LEU A 185 -7.94 -27.03 -14.07
C LEU A 185 -7.32 -26.02 -15.04
N CYS A 186 -6.13 -26.35 -15.61
CA CYS A 186 -5.58 -25.59 -16.71
C CYS A 186 -6.36 -25.86 -18.01
N ASP A 187 -6.15 -25.04 -19.03
CA ASP A 187 -6.78 -25.14 -20.36
C ASP A 187 -6.58 -26.51 -21.04
N GLU A 188 -5.41 -27.14 -20.84
CA GLU A 188 -5.13 -28.49 -21.36
C GLU A 188 -5.86 -29.62 -20.60
N CYS A 189 -6.32 -29.37 -19.38
CA CYS A 189 -6.97 -30.37 -18.52
C CYS A 189 -8.49 -30.21 -18.40
N GLN A 190 -9.03 -29.08 -18.86
CA GLN A 190 -10.48 -28.83 -19.00
C GLN A 190 -11.02 -29.56 -20.21
#